data_2809a0233bce172efdb192ba94e0bbfb
#
_entry.id   2809a0233bce172efdb192ba94e0bbfb
#
_cell.length_a   1.000
_cell.length_b   1.000
_cell.length_c   1.000
_cell.angle_alpha   90.00
_cell.angle_beta   90.00
_cell.angle_gamma   90.00
#
_symmetry.space_group_name_H-M   'P 1'
#
loop_
_entity.id
_entity.type
_entity.pdbx_description
1 polymer ?
#
loop_
_entity_poly.entity_id
_entity_poly.type
_entity_poly.pdbx_seq_one_letter_code
_entity_poly.pdbx_strand_id
1 'polypeptide(L)'
;MPEQTILITGAGGGLGTSVVAFFLDKGFRVIATVSTEAGKKDLPPHPVLDVQAVDLSDEAAAAAFVEGSIASHGVIDAAVLLAGGFAMGSVADTRGADLAKMFTLNFETAYYIGRPLYAHMLKRGKGRLVFVGARPALVPSQGKNAVAYALSKSLLFQLAEILNADAKGKDVVANVVVPSTIDTAANRKSMPDADFDTWVRPEQLAAIFHFICSDIAAPLRDPVWKVYNKA
;
A
#
# COMPACT_ATOMS: atom_id res chain seq x y z
N MET A 1 -17.24 -6.64 -18.91
CA MET A 1 -17.16 -5.99 -17.59
C MET A 1 -15.87 -6.50 -16.93
N PRO A 2 -15.15 -5.71 -16.12
CA PRO A 2 -13.97 -6.20 -15.43
C PRO A 2 -14.36 -7.36 -14.49
N GLU A 3 -13.52 -8.41 -14.47
CA GLU A 3 -13.81 -9.61 -13.66
C GLU A 3 -13.48 -9.40 -12.17
N GLN A 4 -12.51 -8.50 -11.86
CA GLN A 4 -12.04 -8.23 -10.50
C GLN A 4 -11.96 -6.74 -10.21
N THR A 5 -12.18 -6.38 -8.94
CA THR A 5 -12.08 -5.00 -8.45
C THR A 5 -10.96 -4.88 -7.43
N ILE A 6 -10.10 -3.89 -7.62
CA ILE A 6 -9.01 -3.58 -6.69
C ILE A 6 -9.13 -2.15 -6.17
N LEU A 7 -8.85 -1.97 -4.86
CA LEU A 7 -8.72 -0.67 -4.23
C LEU A 7 -7.25 -0.31 -4.06
N ILE A 8 -6.85 0.90 -4.49
CA ILE A 8 -5.47 1.38 -4.41
C ILE A 8 -5.44 2.73 -3.70
N THR A 9 -4.76 2.81 -2.56
CA THR A 9 -4.56 4.09 -1.86
C THR A 9 -3.26 4.75 -2.29
N GLY A 10 -3.16 6.08 -2.14
CA GLY A 10 -1.95 6.81 -2.54
C GLY A 10 -1.68 6.76 -4.05
N ALA A 11 -2.74 6.67 -4.84
CA ALA A 11 -2.70 6.42 -6.27
C ALA A 11 -2.01 7.52 -7.10
N GLY A 12 -2.03 8.78 -6.64
CA GLY A 12 -1.34 9.91 -7.30
C GLY A 12 0.17 9.97 -7.02
N GLY A 13 0.73 9.08 -6.17
CA GLY A 13 2.16 9.04 -5.90
C GLY A 13 2.97 8.38 -7.02
N GLY A 14 4.30 8.54 -6.99
CA GLY A 14 5.19 8.01 -8.03
C GLY A 14 5.15 6.49 -8.20
N LEU A 15 4.80 5.71 -7.18
CA LEU A 15 4.49 4.29 -7.30
C LEU A 15 3.04 4.08 -7.70
N GLY A 16 2.12 4.86 -7.12
CA GLY A 16 0.68 4.67 -7.26
C GLY A 16 0.19 4.79 -8.70
N THR A 17 0.68 5.77 -9.45
CA THR A 17 0.31 5.98 -10.87
C THR A 17 0.67 4.78 -11.74
N SER A 18 1.87 4.19 -11.54
CA SER A 18 2.29 2.98 -12.26
C SER A 18 1.47 1.75 -11.86
N VAL A 19 1.11 1.62 -10.58
CA VAL A 19 0.28 0.51 -10.08
C VAL A 19 -1.13 0.61 -10.65
N VAL A 20 -1.75 1.79 -10.63
CA VAL A 20 -3.07 2.02 -11.24
C VAL A 20 -3.07 1.67 -12.71
N ALA A 21 -2.10 2.20 -13.49
CA ALA A 21 -1.99 1.93 -14.92
C ALA A 21 -1.84 0.42 -15.20
N PHE A 22 -1.01 -0.27 -14.43
CA PHE A 22 -0.78 -1.70 -14.57
C PHE A 22 -2.06 -2.53 -14.34
N PHE A 23 -2.81 -2.24 -13.27
CA PHE A 23 -4.05 -2.99 -12.99
C PHE A 23 -5.16 -2.70 -13.99
N LEU A 24 -5.25 -1.48 -14.50
CA LEU A 24 -6.15 -1.14 -15.61
C LEU A 24 -5.81 -1.93 -16.88
N ASP A 25 -4.52 -2.02 -17.24
CA ASP A 25 -4.02 -2.83 -18.37
C ASP A 25 -4.36 -4.33 -18.20
N LYS A 26 -4.37 -4.83 -16.97
CA LYS A 26 -4.78 -6.20 -16.64
C LYS A 26 -6.30 -6.42 -16.60
N GLY A 27 -7.10 -5.40 -16.92
CA GLY A 27 -8.55 -5.49 -17.00
C GLY A 27 -9.29 -5.39 -15.66
N PHE A 28 -8.62 -4.94 -14.61
CA PHE A 28 -9.27 -4.70 -13.31
C PHE A 28 -10.11 -3.43 -13.35
N ARG A 29 -11.22 -3.43 -12.60
CA ARG A 29 -11.79 -2.18 -12.09
C ARG A 29 -10.89 -1.66 -10.98
N VAL A 30 -10.50 -0.39 -11.06
CA VAL A 30 -9.65 0.25 -10.06
C VAL A 30 -10.44 1.33 -9.33
N ILE A 31 -10.47 1.21 -8.00
CA ILE A 31 -10.95 2.26 -7.08
C ILE A 31 -9.70 2.87 -6.46
N ALA A 32 -9.46 4.15 -6.69
CA ALA A 32 -8.22 4.82 -6.32
C ALA A 32 -8.47 5.99 -5.37
N THR A 33 -7.59 6.17 -4.36
CA THR A 33 -7.60 7.37 -3.55
C THR A 33 -6.40 8.26 -3.80
N VAL A 34 -6.66 9.55 -3.80
CA VAL A 34 -5.67 10.63 -3.74
C VAL A 34 -5.93 11.50 -2.52
N SER A 35 -4.93 12.24 -2.04
CA SER A 35 -5.08 13.07 -0.84
C SER A 35 -5.83 14.39 -1.08
N THR A 36 -5.93 14.83 -2.32
CA THR A 36 -6.57 16.12 -2.68
C THR A 36 -7.31 16.00 -4.01
N GLU A 37 -8.31 16.86 -4.24
CA GLU A 37 -9.01 16.96 -5.54
C GLU A 37 -8.05 17.26 -6.70
N ALA A 38 -7.01 18.06 -6.45
CA ALA A 38 -6.00 18.35 -7.46
C ALA A 38 -5.21 17.11 -7.87
N GLY A 39 -4.97 16.18 -6.96
CA GLY A 39 -4.24 14.93 -7.23
C GLY A 39 -4.97 13.97 -8.17
N LYS A 40 -6.27 14.15 -8.42
CA LYS A 40 -7.00 13.36 -9.42
C LYS A 40 -6.45 13.54 -10.84
N LYS A 41 -5.82 14.68 -11.13
CA LYS A 41 -5.22 14.98 -12.44
C LYS A 41 -3.97 14.15 -12.75
N ASP A 42 -3.36 13.56 -11.72
CA ASP A 42 -2.18 12.70 -11.87
C ASP A 42 -2.53 11.32 -12.47
N LEU A 43 -3.83 11.00 -12.51
CA LEU A 43 -4.36 9.77 -13.05
C LEU A 43 -5.18 10.06 -14.32
N PRO A 44 -4.89 9.38 -15.45
CA PRO A 44 -5.65 9.57 -16.68
C PRO A 44 -7.08 9.03 -16.52
N PRO A 45 -8.08 9.68 -17.12
CA PRO A 45 -9.45 9.18 -17.12
C PRO A 45 -9.52 7.80 -17.80
N HIS A 46 -10.23 6.87 -17.18
CA HIS A 46 -10.44 5.52 -17.72
C HIS A 46 -11.84 5.01 -17.34
N PRO A 47 -12.57 4.31 -18.24
CA PRO A 47 -13.97 3.91 -18.01
C PRO A 47 -14.21 3.04 -16.76
N VAL A 48 -13.20 2.32 -16.28
CA VAL A 48 -13.28 1.45 -15.10
C VAL A 48 -12.36 1.92 -13.96
N LEU A 49 -11.98 3.18 -13.96
CA LEU A 49 -11.24 3.84 -12.89
C LEU A 49 -12.16 4.83 -12.15
N ASP A 50 -12.33 4.61 -10.86
CA ASP A 50 -12.98 5.55 -9.94
C ASP A 50 -11.92 6.19 -9.04
N VAL A 51 -11.74 7.52 -9.11
CA VAL A 51 -10.74 8.26 -8.32
C VAL A 51 -11.44 9.19 -7.34
N GLN A 52 -11.17 9.00 -6.06
CA GLN A 52 -11.74 9.81 -5.00
C GLN A 52 -10.64 10.52 -4.18
N ALA A 53 -10.88 11.78 -3.82
CA ALA A 53 -10.05 12.50 -2.88
C ALA A 53 -10.53 12.19 -1.46
N VAL A 54 -9.68 11.57 -0.65
CA VAL A 54 -10.03 11.12 0.71
C VAL A 54 -8.88 11.42 1.66
N ASP A 55 -9.18 12.06 2.78
CA ASP A 55 -8.25 12.15 3.90
C ASP A 55 -8.23 10.82 4.65
N LEU A 56 -7.24 10.00 4.37
CA LEU A 56 -7.08 8.68 4.99
C LEU A 56 -6.59 8.75 6.45
N SER A 57 -6.20 9.92 6.95
CA SER A 57 -5.87 10.14 8.36
C SER A 57 -7.11 10.34 9.23
N ASP A 58 -8.27 10.58 8.63
CA ASP A 58 -9.57 10.59 9.28
C ASP A 58 -10.22 9.21 9.18
N GLU A 59 -10.36 8.52 10.32
CA GLU A 59 -10.94 7.17 10.38
C GLU A 59 -12.36 7.12 9.83
N ALA A 60 -13.19 8.13 10.13
CA ALA A 60 -14.57 8.17 9.67
C ALA A 60 -14.66 8.37 8.15
N ALA A 61 -13.83 9.25 7.59
CA ALA A 61 -13.74 9.46 6.13
C ALA A 61 -13.24 8.20 5.41
N ALA A 62 -12.23 7.53 5.96
CA ALA A 62 -11.71 6.28 5.41
C ALA A 62 -12.75 5.15 5.42
N ALA A 63 -13.48 5.00 6.53
CA ALA A 63 -14.56 4.01 6.64
C ALA A 63 -15.70 4.30 5.66
N ALA A 64 -16.18 5.55 5.60
CA ALA A 64 -17.24 5.96 4.69
C ALA A 64 -16.86 5.75 3.22
N PHE A 65 -15.60 6.00 2.86
CA PHE A 65 -15.08 5.72 1.52
C PHE A 65 -15.15 4.23 1.17
N VAL A 66 -14.73 3.34 2.08
CA VAL A 66 -14.77 1.88 1.82
C VAL A 66 -16.21 1.39 1.73
N GLU A 67 -17.09 1.83 2.63
CA GLU A 67 -18.50 1.47 2.61
C GLU A 67 -19.20 1.94 1.32
N GLY A 68 -18.96 3.19 0.91
CA GLY A 68 -19.46 3.75 -0.34
C GLY A 68 -18.92 3.00 -1.57
N SER A 69 -17.66 2.62 -1.55
CA SER A 69 -17.05 1.83 -2.61
C SER A 69 -17.68 0.44 -2.73
N ILE A 70 -17.92 -0.23 -1.61
CA ILE A 70 -18.62 -1.52 -1.58
C ILE A 70 -20.07 -1.38 -2.08
N ALA A 71 -20.79 -0.34 -1.65
CA ALA A 71 -22.15 -0.09 -2.09
C ALA A 71 -22.25 0.18 -3.59
N SER A 72 -21.28 0.91 -4.16
CA SER A 72 -21.29 1.30 -5.58
C SER A 72 -20.76 0.21 -6.52
N HIS A 73 -19.76 -0.55 -6.09
CA HIS A 73 -19.04 -1.50 -6.95
C HIS A 73 -19.28 -2.99 -6.56
N GLY A 74 -19.90 -3.23 -5.41
CA GLY A 74 -20.22 -4.55 -4.89
C GLY A 74 -19.00 -5.21 -4.25
N VAL A 75 -18.31 -6.06 -4.99
CA VAL A 75 -17.17 -6.83 -4.50
C VAL A 75 -15.85 -6.08 -4.69
N ILE A 76 -15.04 -5.98 -3.63
CA ILE A 76 -13.65 -5.58 -3.70
C ILE A 76 -12.79 -6.83 -3.42
N ASP A 77 -12.07 -7.31 -4.44
CA ASP A 77 -11.33 -8.58 -4.41
C ASP A 77 -9.96 -8.41 -3.77
N ALA A 78 -9.33 -7.27 -4.00
CA ALA A 78 -8.00 -6.96 -3.50
C ALA A 78 -7.85 -5.50 -3.11
N ALA A 79 -6.85 -5.20 -2.27
CA ALA A 79 -6.44 -3.83 -2.00
C ALA A 79 -4.91 -3.74 -1.90
N VAL A 80 -4.34 -2.68 -2.51
CA VAL A 80 -2.93 -2.30 -2.41
C VAL A 80 -2.84 -0.95 -1.72
N LEU A 81 -2.33 -0.94 -0.48
CA LEU A 81 -2.34 0.22 0.40
C LEU A 81 -0.99 0.93 0.33
N LEU A 82 -0.90 1.91 -0.59
CA LEU A 82 0.34 2.64 -0.91
C LEU A 82 0.46 3.98 -0.17
N ALA A 83 -0.63 4.47 0.43
CA ALA A 83 -0.57 5.72 1.19
C ALA A 83 0.49 5.64 2.29
N GLY A 84 1.28 6.70 2.41
CA GLY A 84 2.36 6.77 3.39
C GLY A 84 3.31 7.92 3.11
N GLY A 85 4.30 8.07 3.98
CA GLY A 85 5.32 9.11 3.87
C GLY A 85 6.65 8.65 4.43
N PHE A 86 7.68 9.45 4.20
CA PHE A 86 9.04 9.22 4.68
C PHE A 86 9.54 10.44 5.45
N ALA A 87 10.28 10.21 6.53
CA ALA A 87 11.03 11.24 7.23
C ALA A 87 12.35 10.69 7.76
N MET A 88 13.40 11.50 7.66
CA MET A 88 14.68 11.26 8.33
C MET A 88 14.58 11.69 9.79
N GLY A 89 15.40 11.09 10.63
CA GLY A 89 15.54 11.44 12.04
C GLY A 89 16.25 10.32 12.80
N SER A 90 17.34 10.67 13.51
CA SER A 90 18.00 9.75 14.44
C SER A 90 17.17 9.61 15.74
N VAL A 91 17.55 8.71 16.64
CA VAL A 91 16.91 8.60 17.95
C VAL A 91 16.99 9.90 18.75
N ALA A 92 18.11 10.64 18.63
CA ALA A 92 18.29 11.91 19.32
C ALA A 92 17.42 13.05 18.78
N ASP A 93 17.13 13.03 17.48
CA ASP A 93 16.40 14.10 16.77
C ASP A 93 14.89 13.85 16.71
N THR A 94 14.47 12.58 16.78
CA THR A 94 13.06 12.20 16.63
C THR A 94 12.26 12.57 17.88
N ARG A 95 11.26 13.42 17.73
CA ARG A 95 10.35 13.88 18.79
C ARG A 95 9.02 13.11 18.73
N GLY A 96 8.21 13.25 19.80
CA GLY A 96 6.88 12.63 19.85
C GLY A 96 5.97 13.04 18.69
N ALA A 97 6.06 14.28 18.22
CA ALA A 97 5.30 14.76 17.06
C ALA A 97 5.74 14.06 15.76
N ASP A 98 7.02 13.74 15.59
CA ASP A 98 7.54 13.03 14.43
C ASP A 98 7.06 11.57 14.43
N LEU A 99 7.05 10.94 15.61
CA LEU A 99 6.48 9.61 15.79
C LEU A 99 5.00 9.60 15.43
N ALA A 100 4.20 10.50 16.03
CA ALA A 100 2.77 10.61 15.76
C ALA A 100 2.50 10.80 14.27
N LYS A 101 3.19 11.73 13.62
CA LYS A 101 3.07 11.99 12.18
C LYS A 101 3.35 10.74 11.33
N MET A 102 4.43 10.02 11.61
CA MET A 102 4.78 8.83 10.82
C MET A 102 3.83 7.67 11.11
N PHE A 103 3.36 7.50 12.34
CA PHE A 103 2.34 6.50 12.66
C PHE A 103 1.03 6.78 11.92
N THR A 104 0.54 8.01 11.94
CA THR A 104 -0.66 8.39 11.20
C THR A 104 -0.49 8.12 9.71
N LEU A 105 0.59 8.60 9.09
CA LEU A 105 0.79 8.47 7.64
C LEU A 105 1.01 7.03 7.17
N ASN A 106 1.69 6.18 7.93
CA ASN A 106 2.15 4.87 7.46
C ASN A 106 1.39 3.68 8.03
N PHE A 107 0.78 3.84 9.22
CA PHE A 107 0.06 2.77 9.88
C PHE A 107 -1.45 3.04 9.96
N GLU A 108 -1.87 4.19 10.52
CA GLU A 108 -3.30 4.48 10.71
C GLU A 108 -4.05 4.56 9.38
N THR A 109 -3.49 5.24 8.36
CA THR A 109 -4.09 5.28 7.01
C THR A 109 -4.32 3.89 6.43
N ALA A 110 -3.35 2.98 6.62
CA ALA A 110 -3.45 1.59 6.16
C ALA A 110 -4.46 0.79 7.01
N TYR A 111 -4.49 1.02 8.32
CA TYR A 111 -5.41 0.35 9.23
C TYR A 111 -6.87 0.79 9.02
N TYR A 112 -7.13 2.09 8.86
CA TYR A 112 -8.47 2.64 8.68
C TYR A 112 -9.14 2.16 7.39
N ILE A 113 -8.37 1.96 6.34
CA ILE A 113 -8.84 1.34 5.09
C ILE A 113 -8.84 -0.19 5.19
N GLY A 114 -7.80 -0.79 5.76
CA GLY A 114 -7.63 -2.23 5.85
C GLY A 114 -8.70 -2.92 6.69
N ARG A 115 -9.10 -2.32 7.81
CA ARG A 115 -10.10 -2.88 8.74
C ARG A 115 -11.47 -3.15 8.09
N PRO A 116 -12.15 -2.16 7.48
CA PRO A 116 -13.45 -2.42 6.84
C PRO A 116 -13.33 -3.30 5.59
N LEU A 117 -12.25 -3.21 4.81
CA LEU A 117 -12.01 -4.11 3.69
C LEU A 117 -11.81 -5.55 4.16
N TYR A 118 -11.03 -5.76 5.21
CA TYR A 118 -10.80 -7.07 5.81
C TYR A 118 -12.13 -7.70 6.29
N ALA A 119 -12.97 -6.94 6.98
CA ALA A 119 -14.29 -7.40 7.40
C ALA A 119 -15.17 -7.81 6.19
N HIS A 120 -15.16 -7.04 5.10
CA HIS A 120 -15.82 -7.37 3.86
C HIS A 120 -15.27 -8.67 3.25
N MET A 121 -13.95 -8.83 3.17
CA MET A 121 -13.29 -10.02 2.64
C MET A 121 -13.54 -11.26 3.50
N LEU A 122 -13.52 -11.13 4.84
CA LEU A 122 -13.84 -12.22 5.77
C LEU A 122 -15.27 -12.73 5.59
N LYS A 123 -16.24 -11.82 5.42
CA LYS A 123 -17.64 -12.18 5.16
C LYS A 123 -17.81 -12.96 3.85
N ARG A 124 -17.01 -12.62 2.82
CA ARG A 124 -16.99 -13.31 1.53
C ARG A 124 -16.20 -14.63 1.55
N GLY A 125 -15.26 -14.77 2.49
CA GLY A 125 -14.34 -15.90 2.56
C GLY A 125 -13.15 -15.81 1.59
N LYS A 126 -13.00 -14.70 0.84
CA LYS A 126 -11.92 -14.49 -0.13
C LYS A 126 -11.52 -13.01 -0.18
N GLY A 127 -10.19 -12.73 -0.24
CA GLY A 127 -9.65 -11.38 -0.41
C GLY A 127 -8.14 -11.31 -0.29
N ARG A 128 -7.54 -10.22 -0.80
CA ARG A 128 -6.11 -9.95 -0.75
C ARG A 128 -5.86 -8.54 -0.26
N LEU A 129 -5.13 -8.41 0.83
CA LEU A 129 -4.63 -7.12 1.33
C LEU A 129 -3.11 -7.06 1.13
N VAL A 130 -2.62 -5.98 0.54
CA VAL A 130 -1.20 -5.76 0.33
C VAL A 130 -0.81 -4.43 0.96
N PHE A 131 0.03 -4.51 1.99
CA PHE A 131 0.68 -3.36 2.61
C PHE A 131 2.06 -3.14 2.00
N VAL A 132 2.55 -1.91 2.03
CA VAL A 132 3.93 -1.60 1.64
C VAL A 132 4.75 -1.27 2.88
N GLY A 133 5.60 -2.23 3.25
CA GLY A 133 6.58 -2.07 4.29
C GLY A 133 7.81 -1.27 3.82
N ALA A 134 8.89 -1.40 4.56
CA ALA A 134 10.16 -0.76 4.22
C ALA A 134 11.33 -1.57 4.75
N ARG A 135 12.45 -1.59 3.99
CA ARG A 135 13.67 -2.30 4.40
C ARG A 135 14.20 -1.82 5.76
N PRO A 136 14.20 -0.49 6.10
CA PRO A 136 14.57 -0.01 7.43
C PRO A 136 13.73 -0.58 8.59
N ALA A 137 12.52 -1.01 8.34
CA ALA A 137 11.65 -1.63 9.34
C ALA A 137 11.99 -3.11 9.62
N LEU A 138 12.69 -3.77 8.69
CA LEU A 138 13.19 -5.15 8.86
C LEU A 138 14.68 -5.21 9.25
N VAL A 139 15.45 -4.19 8.88
CA VAL A 139 16.89 -4.14 9.09
C VAL A 139 17.23 -2.93 9.97
N PRO A 140 17.31 -3.09 11.30
CA PRO A 140 17.45 -1.96 12.24
C PRO A 140 18.63 -1.04 11.96
N SER A 141 19.77 -1.57 11.47
CA SER A 141 20.94 -0.76 11.10
C SER A 141 20.65 0.25 10.00
N GLN A 142 19.66 -0.02 9.12
CA GLN A 142 19.23 0.91 8.08
C GLN A 142 18.17 1.91 8.57
N GLY A 143 17.50 1.60 9.68
CA GLY A 143 16.50 2.46 10.32
C GLY A 143 17.08 3.54 11.24
N LYS A 144 18.37 3.49 11.58
CA LYS A 144 19.00 4.37 12.58
C LYS A 144 18.87 5.87 12.32
N ASN A 145 18.73 6.25 11.05
CA ASN A 145 18.56 7.64 10.62
C ASN A 145 17.13 7.96 10.12
N ALA A 146 16.18 7.06 10.35
CA ALA A 146 14.78 7.21 9.97
C ALA A 146 13.88 6.49 11.00
N VAL A 147 14.07 6.80 12.27
CA VAL A 147 13.52 6.03 13.40
C VAL A 147 12.00 6.01 13.38
N ALA A 148 11.34 7.17 13.31
CA ALA A 148 9.88 7.25 13.29
C ALA A 148 9.28 6.50 12.08
N TYR A 149 9.91 6.62 10.91
CA TYR A 149 9.52 5.90 9.70
C TYR A 149 9.68 4.39 9.87
N ALA A 150 10.85 3.92 10.32
CA ALA A 150 11.11 2.50 10.50
C ALA A 150 10.13 1.86 11.49
N LEU A 151 9.87 2.52 12.63
CA LEU A 151 8.93 2.06 13.64
C LEU A 151 7.49 2.03 13.09
N SER A 152 7.03 3.08 12.39
CA SER A 152 5.68 3.11 11.83
C SER A 152 5.44 2.01 10.79
N LYS A 153 6.44 1.73 9.95
CA LYS A 153 6.36 0.66 8.95
C LYS A 153 6.48 -0.74 9.56
N SER A 154 7.13 -0.90 10.73
CA SER A 154 7.23 -2.20 11.40
C SER A 154 5.89 -2.72 11.91
N LEU A 155 4.95 -1.84 12.25
CA LEU A 155 3.60 -2.21 12.68
C LEU A 155 2.80 -2.96 11.60
N LEU A 156 3.09 -2.70 10.32
CA LEU A 156 2.39 -3.36 9.20
C LEU A 156 2.68 -4.86 9.14
N PHE A 157 3.88 -5.29 9.57
CA PHE A 157 4.22 -6.72 9.63
C PHE A 157 3.37 -7.43 10.69
N GLN A 158 3.30 -6.85 11.89
CA GLN A 158 2.49 -7.40 12.96
C GLN A 158 1.00 -7.38 12.61
N LEU A 159 0.52 -6.33 11.95
CA LEU A 159 -0.86 -6.26 11.48
C LEU A 159 -1.17 -7.40 10.49
N ALA A 160 -0.31 -7.62 9.50
CA ALA A 160 -0.52 -8.69 8.51
C ALA A 160 -0.58 -10.08 9.17
N GLU A 161 0.31 -10.34 10.16
CA GLU A 161 0.30 -11.60 10.91
C GLU A 161 -1.00 -11.78 11.72
N ILE A 162 -1.48 -10.72 12.39
CA ILE A 162 -2.74 -10.76 13.15
C ILE A 162 -3.92 -11.05 12.21
N LEU A 163 -4.00 -10.36 11.06
CA LEU A 163 -5.06 -10.58 10.08
C LEU A 163 -5.04 -12.00 9.52
N ASN A 164 -3.85 -12.53 9.22
CA ASN A 164 -3.71 -13.91 8.72
C ASN A 164 -4.05 -14.96 9.77
N ALA A 165 -3.73 -14.71 11.03
CA ALA A 165 -4.11 -15.61 12.15
C ALA A 165 -5.63 -15.66 12.33
N ASP A 166 -6.31 -14.52 12.27
CA ASP A 166 -7.77 -14.41 12.38
C ASP A 166 -8.48 -15.01 11.13
N ALA A 167 -7.89 -14.87 9.95
CA ALA A 167 -8.44 -15.43 8.69
C ALA A 167 -8.20 -16.94 8.52
N LYS A 168 -7.68 -17.63 9.51
CA LYS A 168 -7.34 -19.06 9.40
C LYS A 168 -8.52 -19.88 8.86
N GLY A 169 -8.27 -20.67 7.82
CA GLY A 169 -9.29 -21.49 7.15
C GLY A 169 -10.08 -20.77 6.06
N LYS A 170 -9.81 -19.50 5.80
CA LYS A 170 -10.39 -18.73 4.68
C LYS A 170 -9.32 -18.38 3.64
N ASP A 171 -9.78 -18.07 2.42
CA ASP A 171 -8.92 -17.55 1.36
C ASP A 171 -8.80 -16.01 1.45
N VAL A 172 -8.49 -15.52 2.65
CA VAL A 172 -8.19 -14.12 2.91
C VAL A 172 -6.76 -14.00 3.40
N VAL A 173 -5.93 -13.24 2.69
CA VAL A 173 -4.50 -13.13 2.96
C VAL A 173 -4.06 -11.67 2.96
N ALA A 174 -3.37 -11.29 4.03
CA ALA A 174 -2.67 -10.02 4.17
C ALA A 174 -1.17 -10.22 3.92
N ASN A 175 -0.58 -9.38 3.05
CA ASN A 175 0.81 -9.43 2.66
C ASN A 175 1.49 -8.08 2.92
N VAL A 176 2.80 -8.10 3.17
CA VAL A 176 3.64 -6.90 3.25
C VAL A 176 4.75 -7.00 2.20
N VAL A 177 4.71 -6.15 1.19
CA VAL A 177 5.79 -6.02 0.22
C VAL A 177 6.79 -5.00 0.72
N VAL A 178 8.06 -5.39 0.77
CA VAL A 178 9.16 -4.61 1.34
C VAL A 178 10.15 -4.27 0.23
N PRO A 179 9.99 -3.12 -0.43
CA PRO A 179 10.95 -2.69 -1.44
C PRO A 179 12.24 -2.15 -0.81
N SER A 180 13.33 -2.21 -1.55
CA SER A 180 14.45 -1.28 -1.38
C SER A 180 14.05 0.11 -1.89
N THR A 181 14.98 0.96 -2.31
CA THR A 181 14.64 2.25 -2.92
C THR A 181 13.82 2.04 -4.20
N ILE A 182 12.68 2.71 -4.29
CA ILE A 182 11.84 2.67 -5.48
C ILE A 182 12.29 3.75 -6.45
N ASP A 183 12.44 3.41 -7.72
CA ASP A 183 12.85 4.33 -8.78
C ASP A 183 11.70 5.27 -9.16
N THR A 184 11.57 6.34 -8.41
CA THR A 184 10.58 7.40 -8.65
C THR A 184 11.28 8.74 -8.93
N ALA A 185 10.60 9.64 -9.62
CA ALA A 185 11.13 10.99 -9.88
C ALA A 185 11.51 11.73 -8.58
N ALA A 186 10.72 11.54 -7.51
CA ALA A 186 11.00 12.15 -6.20
C ALA A 186 12.29 11.59 -5.59
N ASN A 187 12.51 10.26 -5.64
CA ASN A 187 13.71 9.63 -5.11
C ASN A 187 14.96 10.00 -5.95
N ARG A 188 14.85 10.01 -7.29
CA ARG A 188 15.94 10.48 -8.15
C ARG A 188 16.33 11.92 -7.85
N LYS A 189 15.35 12.81 -7.61
CA LYS A 189 15.62 14.20 -7.22
C LYS A 189 16.30 14.32 -5.85
N SER A 190 15.93 13.47 -4.89
CA SER A 190 16.51 13.50 -3.53
C SER A 190 17.89 12.83 -3.44
N MET A 191 18.23 11.94 -4.36
CA MET A 191 19.48 11.17 -4.39
C MET A 191 20.07 11.16 -5.81
N PRO A 192 20.50 12.33 -6.36
CA PRO A 192 20.87 12.45 -7.76
C PRO A 192 22.13 11.65 -8.14
N ASP A 193 23.01 11.37 -7.17
CA ASP A 193 24.27 10.66 -7.38
C ASP A 193 24.15 9.13 -7.13
N ALA A 194 22.94 8.62 -6.88
CA ALA A 194 22.75 7.19 -6.62
C ALA A 194 22.78 6.38 -7.93
N ASP A 195 23.16 5.11 -7.81
CA ASP A 195 23.04 4.14 -8.90
C ASP A 195 21.60 3.67 -9.02
N PHE A 196 20.84 4.28 -9.94
CA PHE A 196 19.42 3.98 -10.17
C PHE A 196 19.18 2.55 -10.71
N ASP A 197 20.17 1.90 -11.32
CA ASP A 197 20.06 0.53 -11.81
C ASP A 197 19.93 -0.50 -10.68
N THR A 198 20.27 -0.10 -9.47
CA THR A 198 20.07 -0.93 -8.27
C THR A 198 18.68 -0.80 -7.67
N TRP A 199 17.90 0.20 -8.07
CA TRP A 199 16.59 0.48 -7.50
C TRP A 199 15.49 -0.42 -8.08
N VAL A 200 14.39 -0.53 -7.36
CA VAL A 200 13.22 -1.27 -7.81
C VAL A 200 12.33 -0.36 -8.64
N ARG A 201 12.04 -0.76 -9.87
CA ARG A 201 11.15 0.01 -10.73
C ARG A 201 9.69 -0.15 -10.30
N PRO A 202 8.86 0.92 -10.37
CA PRO A 202 7.43 0.88 -10.05
C PRO A 202 6.66 -0.24 -10.77
N GLU A 203 6.98 -0.50 -12.04
CA GLU A 203 6.32 -1.53 -12.86
C GLU A 203 6.63 -2.95 -12.34
N GLN A 204 7.84 -3.17 -11.78
CA GLN A 204 8.19 -4.45 -11.16
C GLN A 204 7.37 -4.68 -9.90
N LEU A 205 7.18 -3.63 -9.08
CA LEU A 205 6.32 -3.72 -7.90
C LEU A 205 4.86 -3.94 -8.28
N ALA A 206 4.36 -3.25 -9.31
CA ALA A 206 3.00 -3.45 -9.81
C ALA A 206 2.75 -4.89 -10.26
N ALA A 207 3.71 -5.51 -10.97
CA ALA A 207 3.63 -6.91 -11.37
C ALA A 207 3.65 -7.87 -10.16
N ILE A 208 4.45 -7.57 -9.13
CA ILE A 208 4.49 -8.35 -7.88
C ILE A 208 3.17 -8.21 -7.12
N PHE A 209 2.61 -7.02 -7.00
CA PHE A 209 1.29 -6.82 -6.39
C PHE A 209 0.21 -7.60 -7.13
N HIS A 210 0.21 -7.56 -8.47
CA HIS A 210 -0.73 -8.32 -9.28
C HIS A 210 -0.59 -9.84 -9.04
N PHE A 211 0.63 -10.36 -8.99
CA PHE A 211 0.87 -11.76 -8.65
C PHE A 211 0.31 -12.12 -7.27
N ILE A 212 0.61 -11.32 -6.23
CA ILE A 212 0.12 -11.53 -4.87
C ILE A 212 -1.43 -11.49 -4.81
N CYS A 213 -2.06 -10.63 -5.62
CA CYS A 213 -3.51 -10.51 -5.69
C CYS A 213 -4.17 -11.63 -6.53
N SER A 214 -3.43 -12.45 -7.23
CA SER A 214 -3.94 -13.53 -8.09
C SER A 214 -4.26 -14.80 -7.31
N ASP A 215 -5.08 -15.67 -7.90
CA ASP A 215 -5.41 -16.99 -7.35
C ASP A 215 -4.18 -17.94 -7.32
N ILE A 216 -3.18 -17.72 -8.17
CA ILE A 216 -1.94 -18.48 -8.17
C ILE A 216 -1.17 -18.31 -6.84
N ALA A 217 -1.27 -17.13 -6.23
CA ALA A 217 -0.64 -16.83 -4.95
C ALA A 217 -1.46 -17.33 -3.73
N ALA A 218 -2.66 -17.86 -3.93
CA ALA A 218 -3.54 -18.31 -2.83
C ALA A 218 -2.89 -19.29 -1.84
N PRO A 219 -2.02 -20.23 -2.22
CA PRO A 219 -1.35 -21.14 -1.28
C PRO A 219 -0.25 -20.48 -0.45
N LEU A 220 0.23 -19.28 -0.82
CA LEU A 220 1.34 -18.62 -0.16
C LEU A 220 0.85 -18.01 1.17
N ARG A 221 1.55 -18.31 2.26
CA ARG A 221 1.18 -17.90 3.62
C ARG A 221 2.28 -17.14 4.36
N ASP A 222 3.50 -17.01 3.77
CA ASP A 222 4.50 -16.07 4.27
C ASP A 222 4.07 -14.65 3.88
N PRO A 223 3.78 -13.78 4.84
CA PRO A 223 3.24 -12.47 4.53
C PRO A 223 4.28 -11.46 4.03
N VAL A 224 5.60 -11.73 4.14
CA VAL A 224 6.66 -10.75 3.91
C VAL A 224 7.45 -11.02 2.63
N TRP A 225 7.28 -10.12 1.64
CA TRP A 225 7.92 -10.21 0.32
C TRP A 225 9.03 -9.17 0.19
N LYS A 226 10.29 -9.60 0.28
CA LYS A 226 11.46 -8.72 0.11
C LYS A 226 11.73 -8.48 -1.37
N VAL A 227 11.66 -7.23 -1.82
CA VAL A 227 11.87 -6.82 -3.22
C VAL A 227 13.00 -5.79 -3.26
N TYR A 228 14.23 -6.28 -3.33
CA TYR A 228 15.40 -5.43 -3.14
C TYR A 228 16.17 -5.13 -4.44
N ASN A 229 15.84 -5.82 -5.56
CA ASN A 229 16.62 -5.77 -6.78
C ASN A 229 18.11 -6.10 -6.50
N LYS A 230 19.04 -5.24 -6.92
CA LYS A 230 20.49 -5.40 -6.71
C LYS A 230 21.00 -4.65 -5.46
N ALA A 231 20.11 -4.06 -4.64
CA ALA A 231 20.48 -3.25 -3.46
C ALA A 231 20.63 -4.09 -2.18
#